data_6ca19b947870939c2b20a5dfcfc5eb46
#
_entry.id   6ca19b947870939c2b20a5dfcfc5eb46
#
_cell.length_a   1.000
_cell.length_b   1.000
_cell.length_c   1.000
_cell.angle_alpha   90.00
_cell.angle_beta   90.00
_cell.angle_gamma   90.00
#
_symmetry.space_group_name_H-M   'P 1'
#
loop_
_entity.id
_entity.type
_entity.pdbx_description
1 polymer ?
#
loop_
_entity_poly.entity_id
_entity_poly.type
_entity_poly.pdbx_seq_one_letter_code
_entity_poly.pdbx_strand_id
1 'polypeptide(L)'
;MVYDGKGWGMKLALAQIDMRLGDIEGICGRIEDQARLAHERGARVLCVPAPLFMGAMPGGLVGAADFEHDMLAGLTGVAERIQELDMICIVPAAVSFEGQPLLDYMMLKDGHVVPARSSIALQRGENNDTRWAPPVFDVDGVRIAVIFDLDRELEMLPTGVDLIAYFQFNAFDMTDRETAAIAAVRSGAYRKIASKRSVWFACMAPVGAYDESVYTGGSFVLDDCGRVVAQAPCFEESLLVQEIQRGVMLDALEDHELPEFRSEEWLWQALVLAVRDNARAHGASRAVVALEGDLPSSLLTALAVDALGPRNVIGLVLGRNRIFTPAQEEAEAARCA
;
A
#
# COMPACT_ATOMS: atom_id res chain seq x y z
N MET A 1 -6.27 41.62 -5.40
CA MET A 1 -5.13 40.67 -5.42
C MET A 1 -5.05 40.17 -6.85
N VAL A 2 -4.04 40.59 -7.61
CA VAL A 2 -3.88 40.22 -9.00
C VAL A 2 -3.41 38.76 -9.03
N TYR A 3 -4.15 37.87 -9.69
CA TYR A 3 -3.81 36.46 -9.86
C TYR A 3 -2.57 36.38 -10.77
N ASP A 4 -1.43 35.97 -10.21
CA ASP A 4 -0.10 35.94 -10.85
C ASP A 4 0.06 34.73 -11.83
N GLY A 5 -1.00 34.03 -12.16
CA GLY A 5 -0.98 32.98 -13.20
C GLY A 5 -0.12 31.74 -12.88
N LYS A 6 0.58 31.69 -11.75
CA LYS A 6 1.28 30.49 -11.27
C LYS A 6 0.32 29.71 -10.39
N GLY A 7 -0.23 28.63 -10.92
CA GLY A 7 -1.00 27.69 -10.12
C GLY A 7 -0.14 27.18 -8.96
N TRP A 8 -0.71 27.12 -7.75
CA TRP A 8 -0.11 26.44 -6.61
C TRP A 8 -0.18 24.95 -6.89
N GLY A 9 0.94 24.26 -6.81
CA GLY A 9 0.97 22.84 -7.07
C GLY A 9 2.20 22.19 -6.49
N MET A 10 2.07 20.91 -6.15
CA MET A 10 3.16 20.05 -5.69
C MET A 10 3.06 18.69 -6.36
N LYS A 11 4.15 17.94 -6.38
CA LYS A 11 4.11 16.52 -6.76
C LYS A 11 4.00 15.64 -5.52
N LEU A 12 2.99 14.76 -5.56
CA LEU A 12 2.78 13.68 -4.60
C LEU A 12 3.36 12.39 -5.15
N ALA A 13 4.08 11.64 -4.34
CA ALA A 13 4.54 10.29 -4.63
C ALA A 13 3.81 9.27 -3.75
N LEU A 14 3.36 8.17 -4.34
CA LEU A 14 2.81 6.99 -3.66
C LEU A 14 3.76 5.83 -3.93
N ALA A 15 4.49 5.38 -2.91
CA ALA A 15 5.39 4.25 -3.02
C ALA A 15 4.65 2.96 -2.67
N GLN A 16 4.07 2.32 -3.66
CA GLN A 16 3.45 1.00 -3.53
C GLN A 16 4.55 -0.06 -3.47
N ILE A 17 4.96 -0.42 -2.26
CA ILE A 17 6.06 -1.35 -2.00
C ILE A 17 5.58 -2.55 -1.18
N ASP A 18 6.11 -3.72 -1.50
CA ASP A 18 5.92 -4.95 -0.73
C ASP A 18 6.80 -4.91 0.52
N MET A 19 6.22 -5.26 1.66
CA MET A 19 6.85 -5.09 2.97
C MET A 19 7.08 -6.43 3.64
N ARG A 20 8.22 -6.56 4.31
CA ARG A 20 8.52 -7.71 5.15
C ARG A 20 8.26 -7.34 6.61
N LEU A 21 7.22 -7.92 7.20
CA LEU A 21 6.84 -7.62 8.57
C LEU A 21 7.98 -7.90 9.56
N GLY A 22 8.18 -6.98 10.50
CA GLY A 22 9.22 -7.06 11.52
C GLY A 22 10.65 -6.73 11.03
N ASP A 23 10.87 -6.55 9.73
CA ASP A 23 12.16 -6.16 9.17
C ASP A 23 12.33 -4.64 9.21
N ILE A 24 12.58 -4.10 10.40
CA ILE A 24 12.71 -2.65 10.60
C ILE A 24 13.82 -2.07 9.73
N GLU A 25 14.98 -2.70 9.69
CA GLU A 25 16.12 -2.21 8.92
C GLU A 25 15.83 -2.21 7.41
N GLY A 26 15.31 -3.32 6.87
CA GLY A 26 14.96 -3.42 5.46
C GLY A 26 13.85 -2.44 5.06
N ILE A 27 12.82 -2.26 5.89
CA ILE A 27 11.76 -1.29 5.67
C ILE A 27 12.32 0.14 5.65
N CYS A 28 13.13 0.51 6.63
CA CYS A 28 13.76 1.82 6.69
C CYS A 28 14.64 2.10 5.46
N GLY A 29 15.43 1.11 5.01
CA GLY A 29 16.22 1.23 3.78
C GLY A 29 15.33 1.47 2.55
N ARG A 30 14.22 0.75 2.44
CA ARG A 30 13.28 0.93 1.33
C ARG A 30 12.59 2.29 1.35
N ILE A 31 12.21 2.82 2.53
CA ILE A 31 11.66 4.18 2.64
C ILE A 31 12.67 5.20 2.13
N GLU A 32 13.94 5.08 2.53
CA GLU A 32 15.01 5.96 2.07
C GLU A 32 15.19 5.91 0.55
N ASP A 33 15.27 4.71 -0.03
CA ASP A 33 15.40 4.52 -1.48
C ASP A 33 14.23 5.15 -2.25
N GLN A 34 12.99 4.95 -1.77
CA GLN A 34 11.81 5.53 -2.38
C GLN A 34 11.76 7.05 -2.21
N ALA A 35 12.23 7.59 -1.08
CA ALA A 35 12.32 9.03 -0.87
C ALA A 35 13.29 9.69 -1.86
N ARG A 36 14.47 9.11 -2.07
CA ARG A 36 15.44 9.59 -3.05
C ARG A 36 14.89 9.53 -4.47
N LEU A 37 14.28 8.41 -4.85
CA LEU A 37 13.67 8.26 -6.18
C LEU A 37 12.48 9.20 -6.40
N ALA A 38 11.65 9.42 -5.38
CA ALA A 38 10.55 10.38 -5.42
C ALA A 38 11.06 11.82 -5.57
N HIS A 39 12.10 12.19 -4.83
CA HIS A 39 12.77 13.49 -4.94
C HIS A 39 13.34 13.73 -6.35
N GLU A 40 14.03 12.77 -6.94
CA GLU A 40 14.54 12.83 -8.31
C GLU A 40 13.44 13.10 -9.34
N ARG A 41 12.21 12.64 -9.07
CA ARG A 41 11.02 12.91 -9.89
C ARG A 41 10.32 14.23 -9.52
N GLY A 42 10.86 14.95 -8.55
CA GLY A 42 10.39 16.26 -8.08
C GLY A 42 9.23 16.19 -7.10
N ALA A 43 9.01 15.06 -6.41
CA ALA A 43 7.98 14.96 -5.38
C ALA A 43 8.36 15.76 -4.12
N ARG A 44 7.35 16.36 -3.50
CA ARG A 44 7.45 17.09 -2.23
C ARG A 44 6.89 16.30 -1.07
N VAL A 45 6.01 15.36 -1.35
CA VAL A 45 5.40 14.45 -0.38
C VAL A 45 5.51 13.03 -0.90
N LEU A 46 5.96 12.13 -0.03
CA LEU A 46 5.96 10.68 -0.24
C LEU A 46 5.02 10.02 0.74
N CYS A 47 4.08 9.20 0.26
CA CYS A 47 3.29 8.29 1.06
C CYS A 47 3.80 6.85 0.88
N VAL A 48 3.97 6.12 1.98
CA VAL A 48 4.28 4.68 1.97
C VAL A 48 3.11 3.89 2.53
N PRO A 49 2.96 2.59 2.23
CA PRO A 49 1.75 1.84 2.58
C PRO A 49 1.48 1.76 4.09
N ALA A 50 0.23 1.49 4.44
CA ALA A 50 -0.20 1.08 5.78
C ALA A 50 -0.62 -0.40 5.76
N PRO A 51 -0.45 -1.12 6.83
CA PRO A 51 0.40 -0.94 8.02
C PRO A 51 1.82 -1.45 7.77
N LEU A 52 2.77 -0.54 7.78
CA LEU A 52 4.11 -0.75 7.23
C LEU A 52 4.97 -1.79 7.97
N PHE A 53 5.06 -1.68 9.31
CA PHE A 53 6.01 -2.47 10.11
C PHE A 53 5.40 -3.73 10.74
N MET A 54 4.13 -3.76 10.97
CA MET A 54 3.46 -4.74 11.82
C MET A 54 2.38 -5.56 11.14
N GLY A 55 2.00 -5.23 9.90
CA GLY A 55 0.84 -5.83 9.24
C GLY A 55 -0.51 -5.37 9.80
N ALA A 56 -1.59 -5.86 9.22
CA ALA A 56 -2.96 -5.54 9.63
C ALA A 56 -3.37 -6.24 10.94
N MET A 57 -2.70 -7.33 11.27
CA MET A 57 -2.93 -8.15 12.46
C MET A 57 -1.65 -8.24 13.29
N PRO A 58 -1.26 -7.14 13.97
CA PRO A 58 0.09 -7.01 14.55
C PRO A 58 0.38 -7.97 15.70
N GLY A 59 -0.60 -8.77 16.15
CA GLY A 59 -0.41 -9.73 17.22
C GLY A 59 0.16 -9.09 18.50
N GLY A 60 1.29 -9.62 18.97
CA GLY A 60 1.97 -9.09 20.15
C GLY A 60 2.98 -7.97 19.87
N LEU A 61 3.14 -7.52 18.63
CA LEU A 61 4.11 -6.46 18.29
C LEU A 61 3.63 -5.07 18.74
N VAL A 62 2.32 -4.81 18.66
CA VAL A 62 1.75 -3.56 19.17
C VAL A 62 1.81 -3.56 20.69
N GLY A 63 2.45 -2.55 21.25
CA GLY A 63 2.69 -2.45 22.70
C GLY A 63 3.93 -3.20 23.20
N ALA A 64 4.70 -3.84 22.30
CA ALA A 64 6.05 -4.29 22.62
C ALA A 64 6.98 -3.07 22.58
N ALA A 65 7.33 -2.57 23.78
CA ALA A 65 8.09 -1.32 23.91
C ALA A 65 9.44 -1.33 23.15
N ASP A 66 10.10 -2.46 23.12
CA ASP A 66 11.37 -2.61 22.41
C ASP A 66 11.18 -2.48 20.89
N PHE A 67 10.12 -3.10 20.35
CA PHE A 67 9.82 -3.00 18.92
C PHE A 67 9.44 -1.57 18.51
N GLU A 68 8.62 -0.90 19.30
CA GLU A 68 8.25 0.50 19.06
C GLU A 68 9.47 1.42 19.14
N HIS A 69 10.35 1.20 20.13
CA HIS A 69 11.59 1.94 20.26
C HIS A 69 12.50 1.77 19.03
N ASP A 70 12.73 0.54 18.60
CA ASP A 70 13.59 0.24 17.46
C ASP A 70 13.01 0.80 16.15
N MET A 71 11.70 0.72 15.97
CA MET A 71 11.00 1.31 14.82
C MET A 71 11.19 2.85 14.80
N LEU A 72 10.96 3.51 15.91
CA LEU A 72 11.12 4.97 15.98
C LEU A 72 12.58 5.39 15.81
N ALA A 73 13.53 4.64 16.36
CA ALA A 73 14.96 4.87 16.15
C ALA A 73 15.35 4.68 14.67
N GLY A 74 14.86 3.64 14.02
CA GLY A 74 15.04 3.41 12.58
C GLY A 74 14.51 4.55 11.74
N LEU A 75 13.27 5.00 12.01
CA LEU A 75 12.64 6.13 11.31
C LEU A 75 13.39 7.45 11.55
N THR A 76 13.91 7.67 12.76
CA THR A 76 14.75 8.83 13.06
C THR A 76 16.01 8.83 12.19
N GLY A 77 16.68 7.67 12.10
CA GLY A 77 17.84 7.54 11.22
C GLY A 77 17.50 7.78 9.74
N VAL A 78 16.31 7.35 9.27
CA VAL A 78 15.85 7.69 7.90
C VAL A 78 15.65 9.18 7.75
N ALA A 79 14.94 9.83 8.70
CA ALA A 79 14.67 11.26 8.64
C ALA A 79 15.96 12.08 8.54
N GLU A 80 16.99 11.72 9.34
CA GLU A 80 18.30 12.35 9.29
C GLU A 80 19.00 12.17 7.93
N ARG A 81 18.91 10.98 7.32
CA ARG A 81 19.57 10.69 6.04
C ARG A 81 18.89 11.31 4.81
N ILE A 82 17.60 11.64 4.93
CA ILE A 82 16.83 12.28 3.83
C ILE A 82 16.55 13.76 4.08
N GLN A 83 17.09 14.37 5.11
CA GLN A 83 16.80 15.77 5.49
C GLN A 83 17.11 16.77 4.36
N GLU A 84 18.14 16.49 3.55
CA GLU A 84 18.53 17.35 2.44
C GLU A 84 17.56 17.32 1.24
N LEU A 85 16.62 16.35 1.21
CA LEU A 85 15.69 16.22 0.09
C LEU A 85 14.55 17.25 0.14
N ASP A 86 14.41 17.99 1.23
CA ASP A 86 13.36 19.00 1.44
C ASP A 86 11.96 18.49 1.06
N MET A 87 11.62 17.30 1.56
CA MET A 87 10.35 16.62 1.32
C MET A 87 9.76 16.07 2.64
N ILE A 88 8.49 15.76 2.62
CA ILE A 88 7.79 15.09 3.72
C ILE A 88 7.52 13.65 3.35
N CYS A 89 7.98 12.70 4.18
CA CYS A 89 7.58 11.31 4.07
C CYS A 89 6.50 11.01 5.13
N ILE A 90 5.37 10.47 4.68
CA ILE A 90 4.26 10.04 5.53
C ILE A 90 4.34 8.53 5.69
N VAL A 91 4.68 8.09 6.89
CA VAL A 91 4.92 6.70 7.25
C VAL A 91 3.89 6.25 8.28
N PRO A 92 2.88 5.46 7.88
CA PRO A 92 1.95 4.89 8.84
C PRO A 92 2.63 3.93 9.81
N ALA A 93 2.35 4.08 11.10
CA ALA A 93 2.88 3.22 12.14
C ALA A 93 1.88 3.08 13.28
N ALA A 94 1.78 1.88 13.87
CA ALA A 94 1.03 1.72 15.10
C ALA A 94 1.96 1.97 16.29
N VAL A 95 1.52 2.82 17.20
CA VAL A 95 2.24 3.19 18.41
C VAL A 95 1.35 3.00 19.64
N SER A 96 1.94 2.86 20.81
CA SER A 96 1.21 2.88 22.06
C SER A 96 0.90 4.32 22.46
N PHE A 97 -0.38 4.65 22.57
CA PHE A 97 -0.84 5.95 23.05
C PHE A 97 -1.80 5.76 24.20
N GLU A 98 -1.46 6.30 25.39
CA GLU A 98 -2.22 6.09 26.64
C GLU A 98 -2.48 4.61 26.97
N GLY A 99 -1.52 3.72 26.65
CA GLY A 99 -1.63 2.27 26.88
C GLY A 99 -2.55 1.55 25.91
N GLN A 100 -3.01 2.19 24.84
CA GLN A 100 -3.81 1.59 23.78
C GLN A 100 -3.08 1.69 22.44
N PRO A 101 -3.25 0.70 21.54
CA PRO A 101 -2.71 0.81 20.19
C PRO A 101 -3.40 1.92 19.40
N LEU A 102 -2.60 2.79 18.78
CA LEU A 102 -3.05 3.86 17.91
C LEU A 102 -2.35 3.73 16.56
N LEU A 103 -3.11 3.64 15.48
CA LEU A 103 -2.57 3.82 14.14
C LEU A 103 -2.35 5.32 13.93
N ASP A 104 -1.09 5.70 13.91
CA ASP A 104 -0.64 7.07 13.66
C ASP A 104 0.12 7.11 12.33
N TYR A 105 0.51 8.27 11.89
CA TYR A 105 1.52 8.42 10.86
C TYR A 105 2.65 9.32 11.33
N MET A 106 3.84 8.84 11.07
CA MET A 106 5.07 9.55 11.34
C MET A 106 5.39 10.43 10.14
N MET A 107 5.45 11.72 10.35
CA MET A 107 5.94 12.67 9.35
C MET A 107 7.45 12.81 9.51
N LEU A 108 8.20 12.32 8.52
CA LEU A 108 9.65 12.50 8.46
C LEU A 108 9.91 13.80 7.71
N LYS A 109 10.44 14.80 8.42
CA LYS A 109 10.68 16.11 7.84
C LYS A 109 11.85 16.79 8.56
N ASP A 110 12.70 17.48 7.83
CA ASP A 110 13.81 18.31 8.37
C ASP A 110 14.69 17.54 9.39
N GLY A 111 14.94 16.24 9.14
CA GLY A 111 15.71 15.38 10.04
C GLY A 111 14.95 14.89 11.28
N HIS A 112 13.65 15.15 11.38
CA HIS A 112 12.85 14.79 12.55
C HIS A 112 11.70 13.85 12.21
N VAL A 113 11.27 13.07 13.22
CA VAL A 113 10.05 12.24 13.17
C VAL A 113 8.98 12.88 14.03
N VAL A 114 7.85 13.25 13.43
CA VAL A 114 6.73 13.86 14.12
C VAL A 114 5.51 12.96 14.03
N PRO A 115 5.07 12.35 15.15
CA PRO A 115 3.83 11.58 15.19
C PRO A 115 2.64 12.55 15.07
N ALA A 116 1.87 12.49 14.00
CA ALA A 116 0.93 13.55 13.69
C ALA A 116 -0.37 13.47 14.47
N ARG A 117 -0.97 12.27 14.63
CA ARG A 117 -2.25 12.12 15.36
C ARG A 117 -2.08 12.25 16.87
N SER A 118 -1.13 11.52 17.44
CA SER A 118 -0.88 11.57 18.89
C SER A 118 -0.47 12.98 19.34
N SER A 119 0.33 13.71 18.56
CA SER A 119 0.66 15.10 18.84
C SER A 119 -0.56 16.01 18.90
N ILE A 120 -1.52 15.83 17.98
CA ILE A 120 -2.77 16.60 17.98
C ILE A 120 -3.68 16.18 19.13
N ALA A 121 -3.78 14.88 19.42
CA ALA A 121 -4.56 14.40 20.55
C ALA A 121 -4.08 14.98 21.88
N LEU A 122 -2.76 15.02 22.09
CA LEU A 122 -2.15 15.67 23.28
C LEU A 122 -2.45 17.18 23.37
N GLN A 123 -2.44 17.87 22.23
CA GLN A 123 -2.72 19.33 22.22
C GLN A 123 -4.19 19.65 22.50
N ARG A 124 -5.13 18.78 22.11
CA ARG A 124 -6.57 19.00 22.23
C ARG A 124 -7.18 18.55 23.56
N GLY A 125 -6.47 17.72 24.34
CA GLY A 125 -6.91 17.22 25.66
C GLY A 125 -7.95 16.08 25.59
N GLU A 126 -8.15 15.39 26.72
CA GLU A 126 -8.83 14.09 26.82
C GLU A 126 -10.35 14.08 26.49
N ASN A 127 -11.02 15.22 26.58
CA ASN A 127 -12.50 15.28 26.53
C ASN A 127 -13.08 15.82 25.22
N ASN A 128 -12.31 15.81 24.12
CA ASN A 128 -12.79 16.39 22.89
C ASN A 128 -12.91 15.32 21.80
N ASP A 129 -14.14 15.08 21.29
CA ASP A 129 -14.40 14.19 20.16
C ASP A 129 -13.56 14.54 18.91
N THR A 130 -13.07 15.77 18.83
CA THR A 130 -12.20 16.23 17.75
C THR A 130 -10.76 15.77 17.85
N ARG A 131 -10.35 15.08 18.92
CA ARG A 131 -8.98 14.52 19.03
C ARG A 131 -8.63 13.57 17.89
N TRP A 132 -9.62 12.93 17.29
CA TRP A 132 -9.48 12.01 16.17
C TRP A 132 -9.69 12.66 14.80
N ALA A 133 -9.93 13.97 14.76
CA ALA A 133 -10.01 14.67 13.49
C ALA A 133 -8.67 14.55 12.74
N PRO A 134 -8.72 14.25 11.42
CA PRO A 134 -7.50 14.08 10.66
C PRO A 134 -6.65 15.35 10.71
N PRO A 135 -5.33 15.22 10.94
CA PRO A 135 -4.42 16.34 10.85
C PRO A 135 -4.39 16.90 9.43
N VAL A 136 -4.23 18.20 9.32
CA VAL A 136 -4.08 18.90 8.05
C VAL A 136 -2.81 19.73 8.10
N PHE A 137 -1.98 19.61 7.08
CA PHE A 137 -0.75 20.37 6.92
C PHE A 137 -0.64 20.94 5.51
N ASP A 138 0.21 21.93 5.32
CA ASP A 138 0.42 22.61 4.05
C ASP A 138 1.79 22.25 3.46
N VAL A 139 1.80 21.98 2.17
CA VAL A 139 3.03 21.81 1.38
C VAL A 139 2.86 22.59 0.08
N ASP A 140 3.70 23.59 -0.11
CA ASP A 140 3.72 24.44 -1.31
C ASP A 140 2.33 25.05 -1.63
N GLY A 141 1.53 25.35 -0.60
CA GLY A 141 0.20 25.93 -0.70
C GLY A 141 -0.93 24.91 -0.95
N VAL A 142 -0.63 23.61 -0.96
CA VAL A 142 -1.62 22.53 -1.02
C VAL A 142 -1.90 22.01 0.39
N ARG A 143 -3.15 22.10 0.84
CA ARG A 143 -3.58 21.62 2.16
C ARG A 143 -3.96 20.14 2.09
N ILE A 144 -3.18 19.31 2.76
CA ILE A 144 -3.27 17.85 2.74
C ILE A 144 -3.89 17.35 4.04
N ALA A 145 -4.93 16.53 3.93
CA ALA A 145 -5.46 15.74 5.03
C ALA A 145 -5.08 14.27 4.84
N VAL A 146 -4.57 13.61 5.89
CA VAL A 146 -4.28 12.18 5.88
C VAL A 146 -5.34 11.44 6.66
N ILE A 147 -5.94 10.42 6.03
CA ILE A 147 -7.04 9.65 6.63
C ILE A 147 -6.81 8.14 6.49
N PHE A 148 -7.31 7.39 7.47
CA PHE A 148 -7.31 5.92 7.49
C PHE A 148 -8.73 5.34 7.50
N ASP A 149 -9.68 6.07 8.07
CA ASP A 149 -11.09 5.67 8.21
C ASP A 149 -11.98 6.67 7.44
N LEU A 150 -12.41 6.25 6.24
CA LEU A 150 -13.23 7.09 5.38
C LEU A 150 -14.57 7.46 6.03
N ASP A 151 -15.22 6.51 6.68
CA ASP A 151 -16.57 6.72 7.19
C ASP A 151 -16.57 7.74 8.34
N ARG A 152 -15.60 7.63 9.21
CA ARG A 152 -15.49 8.46 10.41
C ARG A 152 -14.79 9.79 10.13
N GLU A 153 -13.66 9.75 9.42
CA GLU A 153 -12.76 10.91 9.33
C GLU A 153 -13.19 11.90 8.26
N LEU A 154 -13.92 11.46 7.21
CA LEU A 154 -14.47 12.37 6.20
C LEU A 154 -15.44 13.40 6.78
N GLU A 155 -16.22 13.04 7.80
CA GLU A 155 -17.15 13.97 8.45
C GLU A 155 -16.43 15.02 9.31
N MET A 156 -15.23 14.68 9.77
CA MET A 156 -14.41 15.56 10.62
C MET A 156 -13.40 16.40 9.84
N LEU A 157 -13.36 16.28 8.51
CA LEU A 157 -12.45 17.07 7.69
C LEU A 157 -12.77 18.57 7.77
N PRO A 158 -11.78 19.41 8.05
CA PRO A 158 -11.97 20.85 8.03
C PRO A 158 -12.21 21.34 6.57
N THR A 159 -12.80 22.52 6.44
CA THR A 159 -12.96 23.20 5.15
C THR A 159 -11.63 23.61 4.56
N GLY A 160 -11.53 23.64 3.22
CA GLY A 160 -10.36 24.12 2.50
C GLY A 160 -9.20 23.10 2.46
N VAL A 161 -9.48 21.81 2.60
CA VAL A 161 -8.56 20.73 2.22
C VAL A 161 -8.52 20.67 0.69
N ASP A 162 -7.34 20.55 0.12
CA ASP A 162 -7.12 20.45 -1.33
C ASP A 162 -6.86 19.01 -1.76
N LEU A 163 -6.22 18.20 -0.89
CA LEU A 163 -5.90 16.80 -1.13
C LEU A 163 -6.26 15.93 0.08
N ILE A 164 -6.97 14.87 -0.16
CA ILE A 164 -7.14 13.76 0.79
C ILE A 164 -6.13 12.67 0.41
N ALA A 165 -5.20 12.37 1.32
CA ALA A 165 -4.33 11.21 1.24
C ALA A 165 -4.93 10.09 2.10
N TYR A 166 -5.58 9.13 1.46
CA TYR A 166 -6.22 7.99 2.10
C TYR A 166 -5.33 6.77 2.08
N PHE A 167 -5.11 6.19 3.23
CA PHE A 167 -4.34 4.96 3.39
C PHE A 167 -5.29 3.78 3.57
N GLN A 168 -5.51 3.04 2.49
CA GLN A 168 -6.29 1.82 2.50
C GLN A 168 -5.37 0.66 2.89
N PHE A 169 -5.87 -0.26 3.74
CA PHE A 169 -5.16 -1.48 4.14
C PHE A 169 -6.09 -2.70 4.21
N ASN A 170 -7.11 -2.72 3.38
CA ASN A 170 -8.00 -3.86 3.27
C ASN A 170 -7.30 -4.98 2.50
N ALA A 171 -7.33 -6.18 3.06
CA ALA A 171 -6.87 -7.38 2.39
C ALA A 171 -7.80 -7.77 1.24
N PHE A 172 -7.29 -8.50 0.29
CA PHE A 172 -8.08 -9.05 -0.80
C PHE A 172 -9.09 -10.07 -0.26
N ASP A 173 -10.36 -9.88 -0.60
CA ASP A 173 -11.45 -10.78 -0.30
C ASP A 173 -12.21 -11.10 -1.60
N MET A 174 -12.39 -12.39 -1.89
CA MET A 174 -13.15 -12.83 -3.07
C MET A 174 -14.65 -12.54 -2.98
N THR A 175 -15.19 -12.43 -1.77
CA THR A 175 -16.62 -12.20 -1.52
C THR A 175 -16.96 -10.72 -1.52
N ASP A 176 -16.00 -9.86 -1.17
CA ASP A 176 -16.14 -8.42 -1.18
C ASP A 176 -15.18 -7.80 -2.21
N ARG A 177 -15.71 -7.62 -3.41
CA ARG A 177 -14.96 -7.03 -4.52
C ARG A 177 -14.66 -5.54 -4.35
N GLU A 178 -15.28 -4.87 -3.38
CA GLU A 178 -15.04 -3.46 -3.10
C GLU A 178 -13.83 -3.23 -2.18
N THR A 179 -13.27 -4.28 -1.59
CA THR A 179 -12.08 -4.16 -0.73
C THR A 179 -10.82 -3.77 -1.51
N ALA A 180 -10.69 -4.18 -2.77
CA ALA A 180 -9.58 -3.74 -3.60
C ALA A 180 -9.74 -2.26 -3.97
N ALA A 181 -8.67 -1.47 -3.85
CA ALA A 181 -8.68 -0.03 -4.15
C ALA A 181 -9.29 0.29 -5.51
N ILE A 182 -8.94 -0.47 -6.55
CA ILE A 182 -9.46 -0.31 -7.91
C ILE A 182 -10.95 -0.63 -8.01
N ALA A 183 -11.43 -1.65 -7.33
CA ALA A 183 -12.85 -2.00 -7.34
C ALA A 183 -13.69 -0.89 -6.71
N ALA A 184 -13.23 -0.28 -5.63
CA ALA A 184 -13.88 0.85 -4.99
C ALA A 184 -13.89 2.11 -5.86
N VAL A 185 -12.86 2.34 -6.67
CA VAL A 185 -12.88 3.41 -7.68
C VAL A 185 -13.91 3.12 -8.77
N ARG A 186 -13.99 1.89 -9.24
CA ARG A 186 -14.97 1.46 -10.26
C ARG A 186 -16.41 1.60 -9.78
N SER A 187 -16.71 1.27 -8.52
CA SER A 187 -18.03 1.46 -7.93
C SER A 187 -18.45 2.94 -7.88
N GLY A 188 -17.47 3.85 -8.05
CA GLY A 188 -17.66 5.29 -8.03
C GLY A 188 -17.71 5.90 -6.63
N ALA A 189 -17.48 5.13 -5.58
CA ALA A 189 -17.51 5.63 -4.21
C ALA A 189 -16.48 6.75 -4.01
N TYR A 190 -15.23 6.51 -4.34
CA TYR A 190 -14.16 7.51 -4.18
C TYR A 190 -14.29 8.68 -5.17
N ARG A 191 -14.75 8.42 -6.40
CA ARG A 191 -15.05 9.48 -7.39
C ARG A 191 -16.07 10.48 -6.85
N LYS A 192 -17.11 9.98 -6.14
CA LYS A 192 -18.10 10.83 -5.49
C LYS A 192 -17.55 11.65 -4.34
N ILE A 193 -16.58 11.13 -3.58
CA ILE A 193 -15.93 11.86 -2.51
C ILE A 193 -15.13 13.03 -3.11
N ALA A 194 -14.28 12.76 -4.10
CA ALA A 194 -13.48 13.78 -4.77
C ALA A 194 -14.34 14.88 -5.40
N SER A 195 -15.31 14.52 -6.24
CA SER A 195 -16.14 15.47 -6.97
C SER A 195 -17.10 16.28 -6.09
N LYS A 196 -17.74 15.66 -5.08
CA LYS A 196 -18.66 16.39 -4.18
C LYS A 196 -17.96 17.40 -3.29
N ARG A 197 -16.71 17.13 -2.92
CA ARG A 197 -15.92 18.01 -2.04
C ARG A 197 -15.00 18.94 -2.84
N SER A 198 -14.88 18.73 -4.16
CA SER A 198 -13.93 19.41 -5.03
C SER A 198 -12.51 19.34 -4.47
N VAL A 199 -12.07 18.12 -4.15
CA VAL A 199 -10.75 17.81 -3.59
C VAL A 199 -10.06 16.72 -4.40
N TRP A 200 -8.76 16.81 -4.51
CA TRP A 200 -7.96 15.70 -4.99
C TRP A 200 -8.03 14.54 -4.00
N PHE A 201 -8.00 13.32 -4.50
CA PHE A 201 -8.08 12.12 -3.68
C PHE A 201 -7.01 11.12 -4.10
N ALA A 202 -6.03 10.90 -3.24
CA ALA A 202 -4.98 9.92 -3.44
C ALA A 202 -5.23 8.72 -2.52
N CYS A 203 -5.26 7.52 -3.08
CA CYS A 203 -5.38 6.28 -2.33
C CYS A 203 -4.05 5.54 -2.36
N MET A 204 -3.42 5.39 -1.20
CA MET A 204 -2.27 4.53 -0.99
C MET A 204 -2.75 3.13 -0.61
N ALA A 205 -2.52 2.15 -1.48
CA ALA A 205 -2.89 0.76 -1.27
C ALA A 205 -1.63 -0.10 -1.13
N PRO A 206 -1.54 -0.97 -0.11
CA PRO A 206 -0.42 -1.88 0.04
C PRO A 206 -0.42 -2.96 -1.05
N VAL A 207 0.77 -3.50 -1.36
CA VAL A 207 0.96 -4.66 -2.23
C VAL A 207 1.81 -5.70 -1.50
N GLY A 208 1.52 -6.97 -1.74
CA GLY A 208 2.27 -8.07 -1.15
C GLY A 208 1.39 -9.07 -0.42
N ALA A 209 2.01 -10.15 0.03
CA ALA A 209 1.36 -11.17 0.84
C ALA A 209 2.12 -11.37 2.14
N TYR A 210 1.52 -10.97 3.24
CA TYR A 210 2.06 -11.09 4.58
C TYR A 210 0.97 -11.35 5.60
N ASP A 211 1.33 -11.97 6.72
CA ASP A 211 0.38 -12.61 7.61
C ASP A 211 -0.48 -13.64 6.83
N GLU A 212 -1.76 -13.70 7.06
CA GLU A 212 -2.70 -14.54 6.33
C GLU A 212 -3.46 -13.75 5.25
N SER A 213 -2.88 -12.64 4.78
CA SER A 213 -3.54 -11.67 3.92
C SER A 213 -2.76 -11.39 2.64
N VAL A 214 -3.49 -11.11 1.56
CA VAL A 214 -2.94 -10.63 0.29
C VAL A 214 -3.43 -9.22 0.04
N TYR A 215 -2.52 -8.33 -0.33
CA TYR A 215 -2.79 -6.95 -0.68
C TYR A 215 -2.50 -6.73 -2.16
N THR A 216 -3.47 -6.20 -2.86
CA THR A 216 -3.44 -6.18 -4.34
C THR A 216 -2.73 -4.98 -4.94
N GLY A 217 -2.39 -3.96 -4.14
CA GLY A 217 -1.90 -2.70 -4.68
C GLY A 217 -3.00 -1.93 -5.44
N GLY A 218 -2.62 -1.30 -6.56
CA GLY A 218 -3.54 -0.49 -7.35
C GLY A 218 -3.77 0.89 -6.75
N SER A 219 -2.75 1.48 -6.11
CA SER A 219 -2.78 2.87 -5.65
C SER A 219 -3.14 3.81 -6.79
N PHE A 220 -3.89 4.86 -6.52
CA PHE A 220 -4.38 5.77 -7.56
C PHE A 220 -4.52 7.20 -7.05
N VAL A 221 -4.66 8.14 -8.00
CA VAL A 221 -4.99 9.53 -7.72
C VAL A 221 -6.18 9.95 -8.58
N LEU A 222 -7.17 10.57 -7.93
CA LEU A 222 -8.29 11.25 -8.56
C LEU A 222 -8.08 12.76 -8.50
N ASP A 223 -8.47 13.45 -9.55
CA ASP A 223 -8.59 14.90 -9.52
C ASP A 223 -9.86 15.36 -8.75
N ASP A 224 -10.02 16.66 -8.61
CA ASP A 224 -11.16 17.30 -7.92
C ASP A 224 -12.52 17.12 -8.64
N CYS A 225 -12.51 16.60 -9.86
CA CYS A 225 -13.70 16.18 -10.61
C CYS A 225 -14.00 14.69 -10.46
N GLY A 226 -13.12 13.92 -9.81
CA GLY A 226 -13.22 12.48 -9.61
C GLY A 226 -12.75 11.63 -10.80
N ARG A 227 -11.93 12.18 -11.71
CA ARG A 227 -11.28 11.43 -12.78
C ARG A 227 -10.03 10.74 -12.26
N VAL A 228 -9.75 9.53 -12.72
CA VAL A 228 -8.50 8.82 -12.41
C VAL A 228 -7.40 9.43 -13.28
N VAL A 229 -6.49 10.15 -12.67
CA VAL A 229 -5.38 10.83 -13.39
C VAL A 229 -4.06 10.08 -13.28
N ALA A 230 -3.97 9.15 -12.35
CA ALA A 230 -2.81 8.27 -12.21
C ALA A 230 -3.21 6.99 -11.47
N GLN A 231 -2.60 5.87 -11.85
CA GLN A 231 -2.85 4.56 -11.24
C GLN A 231 -1.58 3.70 -11.27
N ALA A 232 -1.28 3.06 -10.15
CA ALA A 232 -0.25 2.05 -10.03
C ALA A 232 -0.77 0.67 -10.51
N PRO A 233 0.09 -0.22 -11.02
CA PRO A 233 -0.30 -1.57 -11.36
C PRO A 233 -0.80 -2.33 -10.13
N CYS A 234 -1.60 -3.39 -10.37
CA CYS A 234 -1.97 -4.33 -9.32
C CYS A 234 -0.94 -5.45 -9.23
N PHE A 235 -0.77 -6.01 -8.02
CA PHE A 235 0.14 -7.12 -7.71
C PHE A 235 1.62 -6.85 -7.96
N GLU A 236 1.99 -5.61 -8.20
CA GLU A 236 3.35 -5.18 -8.49
C GLU A 236 3.75 -3.96 -7.67
N GLU A 237 5.02 -3.84 -7.38
CA GLU A 237 5.57 -2.62 -6.77
C GLU A 237 5.64 -1.49 -7.78
N SER A 238 5.42 -0.26 -7.30
CA SER A 238 5.45 0.92 -8.15
C SER A 238 5.69 2.19 -7.35
N LEU A 239 6.35 3.15 -7.95
CA LEU A 239 6.38 4.53 -7.46
C LEU A 239 5.54 5.41 -8.41
N LEU A 240 4.34 5.73 -7.99
CA LEU A 240 3.43 6.62 -8.69
C LEU A 240 3.73 8.06 -8.29
N VAL A 241 3.95 8.94 -9.26
CA VAL A 241 4.17 10.38 -9.00
C VAL A 241 3.15 11.19 -9.79
N GLN A 242 2.37 12.01 -9.09
CA GLN A 242 1.33 12.84 -9.68
C GLN A 242 1.45 14.29 -9.22
N GLU A 243 1.32 15.22 -10.15
CA GLU A 243 1.21 16.63 -9.84
C GLU A 243 -0.20 16.96 -9.35
N ILE A 244 -0.28 17.54 -8.16
CA ILE A 244 -1.51 18.04 -7.55
C ILE A 244 -1.54 19.54 -7.74
N GLN A 245 -2.59 20.06 -8.36
CA GLN A 245 -2.72 21.49 -8.65
C GLN A 245 -3.97 22.06 -7.98
N ARG A 246 -3.86 23.28 -7.46
CA ARG A 246 -4.96 23.99 -6.83
C ARG A 246 -5.47 25.11 -7.72
N GLY A 247 -6.79 25.17 -7.92
CA GLY A 247 -7.45 26.34 -8.54
C GLY A 247 -7.17 26.55 -10.01
N VAL A 248 -6.57 25.62 -10.69
CA VAL A 248 -6.43 25.61 -12.13
C VAL A 248 -7.54 24.74 -12.70
N MET A 249 -8.40 25.32 -13.55
CA MET A 249 -9.19 24.51 -14.47
C MET A 249 -8.19 23.87 -15.43
N LEU A 250 -7.70 22.69 -15.08
CA LEU A 250 -6.91 21.91 -16.01
C LEU A 250 -7.81 21.54 -17.18
N ASP A 251 -7.48 22.03 -18.36
CA ASP A 251 -8.03 21.50 -19.60
C ASP A 251 -7.83 19.98 -19.52
N ALA A 252 -8.95 19.29 -19.32
CA ALA A 252 -9.14 17.85 -19.37
C ALA A 252 -7.90 16.97 -19.12
N LEU A 253 -7.58 16.74 -17.85
CA LEU A 253 -6.84 15.53 -17.53
C LEU A 253 -7.66 14.33 -18.06
N GLU A 254 -7.03 13.45 -18.81
CA GLU A 254 -7.68 12.26 -19.32
C GLU A 254 -8.08 11.36 -18.14
N ASP A 255 -9.31 10.86 -18.15
CA ASP A 255 -9.74 9.83 -17.19
C ASP A 255 -9.16 8.49 -17.66
N HIS A 256 -8.23 7.94 -16.89
CA HIS A 256 -7.60 6.67 -17.22
C HIS A 256 -8.62 5.54 -17.11
N GLU A 257 -8.67 4.68 -18.11
CA GLU A 257 -9.45 3.44 -18.05
C GLU A 257 -8.84 2.51 -16.99
N LEU A 258 -9.68 2.07 -16.08
CA LEU A 258 -9.28 1.10 -15.08
C LEU A 258 -9.23 -0.30 -15.68
N PRO A 259 -8.21 -1.12 -15.34
CA PRO A 259 -8.12 -2.48 -15.87
C PRO A 259 -9.35 -3.30 -15.52
N GLU A 260 -9.84 -4.10 -16.48
CA GLU A 260 -10.91 -5.06 -16.24
C GLU A 260 -10.36 -6.35 -15.64
N PHE A 261 -10.96 -6.76 -14.54
CA PHE A 261 -10.56 -7.98 -13.87
C PHE A 261 -11.68 -9.01 -13.91
N ARG A 262 -11.36 -10.18 -14.44
CA ARG A 262 -12.15 -11.38 -14.21
C ARG A 262 -11.81 -11.92 -12.82
N SER A 263 -12.82 -12.45 -12.12
CA SER A 263 -12.65 -12.92 -10.74
C SER A 263 -11.56 -13.98 -10.60
N GLU A 264 -11.49 -14.87 -11.58
CA GLU A 264 -10.53 -15.97 -11.63
C GLU A 264 -9.11 -15.47 -11.84
N GLU A 265 -8.93 -14.44 -12.65
CA GLU A 265 -7.64 -13.80 -12.89
C GLU A 265 -7.11 -13.10 -11.66
N TRP A 266 -7.97 -12.37 -10.94
CA TRP A 266 -7.61 -11.77 -9.67
C TRP A 266 -7.19 -12.80 -8.64
N LEU A 267 -7.97 -13.86 -8.49
CA LEU A 267 -7.63 -14.94 -7.58
C LEU A 267 -6.30 -15.57 -7.94
N TRP A 268 -6.08 -15.83 -9.23
CA TRP A 268 -4.82 -16.39 -9.69
C TRP A 268 -3.63 -15.51 -9.34
N GLN A 269 -3.69 -14.23 -9.66
CA GLN A 269 -2.64 -13.27 -9.34
C GLN A 269 -2.40 -13.14 -7.82
N ALA A 270 -3.46 -13.13 -7.03
CA ALA A 270 -3.36 -13.11 -5.58
C ALA A 270 -2.64 -14.35 -5.03
N LEU A 271 -2.97 -15.54 -5.54
CA LEU A 271 -2.33 -16.80 -5.14
C LEU A 271 -0.86 -16.86 -5.59
N VAL A 272 -0.56 -16.42 -6.80
CA VAL A 272 0.82 -16.32 -7.31
C VAL A 272 1.65 -15.37 -6.42
N LEU A 273 1.10 -14.21 -6.07
CA LEU A 273 1.73 -13.27 -5.14
C LEU A 273 1.98 -13.91 -3.78
N ALA A 274 0.97 -14.60 -3.22
CA ALA A 274 1.08 -15.27 -1.93
C ALA A 274 2.19 -16.34 -1.91
N VAL A 275 2.29 -17.15 -2.94
CA VAL A 275 3.34 -18.18 -3.04
C VAL A 275 4.72 -17.53 -3.16
N ARG A 276 4.86 -16.50 -3.98
CA ARG A 276 6.12 -15.78 -4.20
C ARG A 276 6.62 -15.14 -2.92
N ASP A 277 5.76 -14.41 -2.23
CA ASP A 277 6.15 -13.63 -1.06
C ASP A 277 6.36 -14.53 0.16
N ASN A 278 5.56 -15.61 0.31
CA ASN A 278 5.81 -16.62 1.33
C ASN A 278 7.15 -17.32 1.14
N ALA A 279 7.50 -17.71 -0.09
CA ALA A 279 8.80 -18.29 -0.39
C ALA A 279 9.94 -17.31 -0.03
N ARG A 280 9.80 -16.04 -0.43
CA ARG A 280 10.76 -14.98 -0.10
C ARG A 280 10.92 -14.79 1.40
N ALA A 281 9.81 -14.73 2.15
CA ALA A 281 9.82 -14.55 3.60
C ALA A 281 10.58 -15.67 4.33
N HIS A 282 10.53 -16.91 3.80
CA HIS A 282 11.25 -18.06 4.34
C HIS A 282 12.64 -18.26 3.73
N GLY A 283 13.14 -17.34 2.90
CA GLY A 283 14.42 -17.46 2.23
C GLY A 283 14.48 -18.61 1.21
N ALA A 284 13.31 -19.10 0.77
CA ALA A 284 13.20 -20.15 -0.23
C ALA A 284 13.18 -19.56 -1.64
N SER A 285 13.96 -20.13 -2.54
CA SER A 285 13.98 -19.78 -3.96
C SER A 285 13.43 -20.89 -4.86
N ARG A 286 13.12 -22.05 -4.30
CA ARG A 286 12.67 -23.23 -5.01
C ARG A 286 11.52 -23.90 -4.28
N ALA A 287 10.63 -24.57 -5.03
CA ALA A 287 9.55 -25.37 -4.48
C ALA A 287 9.66 -26.82 -4.98
N VAL A 288 9.25 -27.74 -4.11
CA VAL A 288 9.02 -29.15 -4.49
C VAL A 288 7.53 -29.41 -4.31
N VAL A 289 6.85 -29.82 -5.38
CA VAL A 289 5.41 -30.12 -5.39
C VAL A 289 5.21 -31.62 -5.59
N ALA A 290 4.47 -32.25 -4.68
CA ALA A 290 4.08 -33.64 -4.84
C ALA A 290 3.00 -33.74 -5.93
N LEU A 291 3.24 -34.54 -6.97
CA LEU A 291 2.32 -34.78 -8.05
C LEU A 291 1.59 -36.10 -7.83
N GLU A 292 0.27 -36.02 -7.69
CA GLU A 292 -0.58 -37.17 -7.43
C GLU A 292 -1.42 -37.59 -8.66
N GLY A 293 -1.26 -36.86 -9.79
CA GLY A 293 -2.02 -37.11 -11.02
C GLY A 293 -3.43 -36.58 -10.97
N ASP A 294 -3.73 -35.70 -10.05
CA ASP A 294 -5.03 -35.07 -9.86
C ASP A 294 -5.00 -33.56 -10.22
N LEU A 295 -6.17 -32.94 -10.28
CA LEU A 295 -6.30 -31.53 -10.61
C LEU A 295 -5.67 -30.61 -9.55
N PRO A 296 -5.85 -30.83 -8.23
CA PRO A 296 -5.23 -29.98 -7.20
C PRO A 296 -3.71 -29.92 -7.30
N SER A 297 -3.01 -31.05 -7.45
CA SER A 297 -1.55 -31.06 -7.54
C SER A 297 -1.04 -30.40 -8.83
N SER A 298 -1.76 -30.56 -9.94
CA SER A 298 -1.45 -29.89 -11.20
C SER A 298 -1.63 -28.37 -11.09
N LEU A 299 -2.71 -27.92 -10.46
CA LEU A 299 -2.98 -26.51 -10.24
C LEU A 299 -1.93 -25.87 -9.34
N LEU A 300 -1.56 -26.54 -8.24
CA LEU A 300 -0.52 -26.07 -7.32
C LEU A 300 0.84 -25.97 -8.04
N THR A 301 1.15 -26.89 -8.93
CA THR A 301 2.37 -26.85 -9.73
C THR A 301 2.37 -25.62 -10.65
N ALA A 302 1.27 -25.37 -11.36
CA ALA A 302 1.15 -24.21 -12.22
C ALA A 302 1.30 -22.89 -11.43
N LEU A 303 0.67 -22.78 -10.27
CA LEU A 303 0.84 -21.62 -9.36
C LEU A 303 2.29 -21.44 -8.93
N ALA A 304 2.96 -22.52 -8.53
CA ALA A 304 4.35 -22.48 -8.13
C ALA A 304 5.28 -22.06 -9.29
N VAL A 305 5.00 -22.52 -10.50
CA VAL A 305 5.73 -22.14 -11.72
C VAL A 305 5.56 -20.66 -12.04
N ASP A 306 4.34 -20.14 -11.97
CA ASP A 306 4.07 -18.73 -12.21
C ASP A 306 4.70 -17.84 -11.12
N ALA A 307 4.72 -18.31 -9.87
CA ALA A 307 5.28 -17.57 -8.76
C ALA A 307 6.81 -17.55 -8.72
N LEU A 308 7.47 -18.68 -8.99
CA LEU A 308 8.90 -18.89 -8.77
C LEU A 308 9.71 -19.07 -10.06
N GLY A 309 9.02 -19.28 -11.17
CA GLY A 309 9.61 -19.62 -12.46
C GLY A 309 9.86 -21.13 -12.65
N PRO A 310 9.80 -21.63 -13.89
CA PRO A 310 9.80 -23.07 -14.19
C PRO A 310 11.10 -23.79 -13.77
N ARG A 311 12.21 -23.08 -13.71
CA ARG A 311 13.50 -23.66 -13.30
C ARG A 311 13.64 -23.86 -11.78
N ASN A 312 12.73 -23.31 -11.01
CA ASN A 312 12.72 -23.31 -9.56
C ASN A 312 11.66 -24.23 -8.96
N VAL A 313 10.91 -24.94 -9.78
CA VAL A 313 9.86 -25.86 -9.34
C VAL A 313 10.25 -27.28 -9.73
N ILE A 314 10.18 -28.20 -8.78
CA ILE A 314 10.49 -29.61 -8.95
C ILE A 314 9.19 -30.38 -8.67
N GLY A 315 8.65 -31.07 -9.68
CA GLY A 315 7.56 -32.03 -9.50
C GLY A 315 8.11 -33.35 -8.97
N LEU A 316 7.58 -33.83 -7.84
CA LEU A 316 7.93 -35.08 -7.23
C LEU A 316 6.79 -36.09 -7.42
N VAL A 317 6.98 -37.07 -8.29
CA VAL A 317 6.03 -38.20 -8.46
C VAL A 317 6.39 -39.27 -7.43
N LEU A 318 5.53 -39.45 -6.44
CA LEU A 318 5.67 -40.52 -5.45
C LEU A 318 4.98 -41.76 -5.97
N GLY A 319 5.77 -42.71 -6.51
CA GLY A 319 5.29 -44.00 -6.94
C GLY A 319 4.70 -44.81 -5.78
N ARG A 320 3.41 -44.67 -5.52
CA ARG A 320 2.68 -45.62 -4.67
C ARG A 320 2.43 -46.86 -5.48
N ASN A 321 2.94 -47.99 -5.05
CA ASN A 321 2.95 -49.27 -5.71
C ASN A 321 1.61 -49.83 -6.28
N ARG A 322 0.54 -49.01 -6.38
CA ARG A 322 -0.77 -49.37 -6.93
C ARG A 322 -1.70 -48.23 -7.36
N ILE A 323 -1.30 -46.99 -7.38
CA ILE A 323 -2.24 -45.87 -7.62
C ILE A 323 -2.04 -45.21 -9.00
N PHE A 324 -0.83 -45.18 -9.54
CA PHE A 324 -0.60 -44.65 -10.87
C PHE A 324 -0.37 -45.80 -11.86
N THR A 325 -1.06 -45.72 -12.98
CA THR A 325 -0.66 -46.50 -14.17
C THR A 325 0.52 -45.81 -14.84
N PRO A 326 1.42 -46.53 -15.53
CA PRO A 326 2.52 -45.89 -16.27
C PRO A 326 2.08 -44.77 -17.22
N ALA A 327 0.90 -44.86 -17.78
CA ALA A 327 0.32 -43.81 -18.62
C ALA A 327 -0.09 -42.55 -17.85
N GLN A 328 -0.44 -42.66 -16.58
CA GLN A 328 -0.73 -41.52 -15.71
C GLN A 328 0.56 -40.83 -15.26
N GLU A 329 1.61 -41.58 -14.98
CA GLU A 329 2.95 -41.04 -14.67
C GLU A 329 3.53 -40.25 -15.85
N GLU A 330 3.43 -40.80 -17.08
CA GLU A 330 3.85 -40.13 -18.31
C GLU A 330 3.04 -38.86 -18.60
N ALA A 331 1.72 -38.89 -18.39
CA ALA A 331 0.84 -37.77 -18.65
C ALA A 331 1.12 -36.64 -17.65
N GLU A 332 1.44 -36.95 -16.41
CA GLU A 332 1.75 -35.93 -15.39
C GLU A 332 3.15 -35.34 -15.59
N ALA A 333 4.14 -36.17 -15.92
CA ALA A 333 5.47 -35.68 -16.28
C ALA A 333 5.43 -34.75 -17.51
N ALA A 334 4.58 -35.04 -18.49
CA ALA A 334 4.39 -34.20 -19.68
C ALA A 334 3.67 -32.88 -19.41
N ARG A 335 2.86 -32.79 -18.34
CA ARG A 335 2.21 -31.54 -17.92
C ARG A 335 3.17 -30.57 -17.15
N CYS A 336 4.24 -31.11 -16.63
CA CYS A 336 5.23 -30.35 -15.84
C CYS A 336 6.46 -29.95 -16.66
N ALA A 337 6.61 -30.43 -17.89
CA ALA A 337 7.66 -30.07 -18.83
C ALA A 337 7.26 -28.85 -19.68
#